data_6d615e7ad53302cfdfd25799bce002c9
#
_entry.id   6d615e7ad53302cfdfd25799bce002c9
#
_cell.length_a   1.000
_cell.length_b   1.000
_cell.length_c   1.000
_cell.angle_alpha   90.00
_cell.angle_beta   90.00
_cell.angle_gamma   90.00
#
_symmetry.space_group_name_H-M   'P 1'
#
loop_
_entity.id
_entity.type
_entity.pdbx_description
1 polymer ?
#
loop_
_entity_poly.entity_id
_entity_poly.type
_entity_poly.pdbx_seq_one_letter_code
_entity_poly.pdbx_strand_id
1 'polypeptide(L)'
;DYGKKDGEWIANKYGGNQNLEAIEFFKHLNTVVLGRNHGTVMIAEESTAWPMVTGDAEKDGLGFSLKWNMGWMNDFLEYMKLDPYFRKFNHNKMTFSMSYAYSERYVLVLSHDEVVHLKCSMLEKMPGELPDKFRNLKAAYSFMNCHPGKKLLFMGQEFGQLREWSEERELDWFLLNEEPHKELQNYVHDLLTIYKKYPALYAGDNNPEGFEWINADDGDRSIFSFVRKSPTKRNNILYIVNFTPVDRPDYRVGVPKKKQYKLIMDENGLLEQPKTFKAVKQECDNREFSFAYPLPAYGVAIFTRSEERRVG
;
A
#
# COMPACT_ATOMS: atom_id res chain seq x y z
N ASP A 1 -16.93 -9.43 -20.90
CA ASP A 1 -16.24 -9.50 -22.21
C ASP A 1 -14.90 -8.76 -22.23
N TYR A 2 -14.16 -8.88 -21.13
CA TYR A 2 -12.82 -8.30 -20.98
C TYR A 2 -11.87 -8.77 -22.10
N GLY A 3 -11.20 -7.82 -22.75
CA GLY A 3 -10.26 -8.09 -23.83
C GLY A 3 -10.85 -8.34 -25.22
N LYS A 4 -12.17 -8.38 -25.35
CA LYS A 4 -12.82 -8.44 -26.66
C LYS A 4 -12.87 -7.06 -27.33
N LYS A 5 -12.73 -7.05 -28.65
CA LYS A 5 -12.85 -5.83 -29.45
C LYS A 5 -14.32 -5.49 -29.69
N ASP A 6 -14.56 -4.27 -30.12
CA ASP A 6 -15.88 -3.83 -30.52
C ASP A 6 -16.49 -4.77 -31.56
N GLY A 7 -17.73 -5.27 -31.29
CA GLY A 7 -18.42 -6.23 -32.14
C GLY A 7 -18.07 -7.70 -31.90
N GLU A 8 -17.13 -8.02 -31.03
CA GLU A 8 -16.80 -9.42 -30.66
C GLU A 8 -17.58 -9.94 -29.45
N TRP A 9 -18.39 -9.09 -28.79
CA TRP A 9 -19.25 -9.49 -27.69
C TRP A 9 -20.70 -9.72 -28.13
N ILE A 10 -21.44 -10.50 -27.35
CA ILE A 10 -22.89 -10.63 -27.52
C ILE A 10 -23.56 -9.39 -26.92
N ALA A 11 -24.21 -8.62 -27.76
CA ALA A 11 -24.89 -7.39 -27.33
C ALA A 11 -26.08 -7.71 -26.42
N ASN A 12 -26.20 -6.96 -25.32
CA ASN A 12 -27.41 -6.97 -24.49
C ASN A 12 -28.57 -6.23 -25.20
N LYS A 13 -29.75 -6.20 -24.58
CA LYS A 13 -30.94 -5.56 -25.14
C LYS A 13 -30.83 -4.06 -25.45
N TYR A 14 -29.79 -3.40 -24.92
CA TYR A 14 -29.46 -2.00 -25.17
C TYR A 14 -28.28 -1.81 -26.14
N GLY A 15 -27.76 -2.90 -26.70
CA GLY A 15 -26.63 -2.88 -27.64
C GLY A 15 -25.24 -2.84 -26.97
N GLY A 16 -25.17 -2.78 -25.65
CA GLY A 16 -23.89 -2.77 -24.91
C GLY A 16 -23.35 -4.18 -24.62
N ASN A 17 -22.16 -4.24 -24.04
CA ASN A 17 -21.47 -5.49 -23.70
C ASN A 17 -21.70 -5.93 -22.24
N GLN A 18 -22.45 -5.16 -21.45
CA GLN A 18 -22.68 -5.45 -20.04
C GLN A 18 -23.64 -6.64 -19.89
N ASN A 19 -23.32 -7.56 -18.97
CA ASN A 19 -24.24 -8.60 -18.55
C ASN A 19 -25.23 -8.03 -17.53
N LEU A 20 -26.43 -7.68 -18.02
CA LEU A 20 -27.45 -7.01 -17.19
C LEU A 20 -27.99 -7.92 -16.08
N GLU A 21 -28.08 -9.22 -16.36
CA GLU A 21 -28.53 -10.22 -15.39
C GLU A 21 -27.52 -10.38 -14.26
N ALA A 22 -26.22 -10.38 -14.56
CA ALA A 22 -25.18 -10.41 -13.55
C ALA A 22 -25.17 -9.12 -12.67
N ILE A 23 -25.39 -7.96 -13.27
CA ILE A 23 -25.49 -6.70 -12.54
C ILE A 23 -26.63 -6.77 -11.53
N GLU A 24 -27.83 -7.16 -11.94
CA GLU A 24 -28.99 -7.28 -11.06
C GLU A 24 -28.79 -8.37 -10.00
N PHE A 25 -28.17 -9.49 -10.37
CA PHE A 25 -27.83 -10.53 -9.41
C PHE A 25 -26.91 -10.00 -8.31
N PHE A 26 -25.82 -9.29 -8.64
CA PHE A 26 -24.88 -8.76 -7.64
C PHE A 26 -25.52 -7.68 -6.77
N LYS A 27 -26.33 -6.77 -7.32
CA LYS A 27 -27.07 -5.78 -6.55
C LYS A 27 -27.97 -6.46 -5.51
N HIS A 28 -28.72 -7.46 -5.94
CA HIS A 28 -29.61 -8.20 -5.05
C HIS A 28 -28.85 -9.02 -4.01
N LEU A 29 -27.82 -9.77 -4.45
CA LEU A 29 -26.98 -10.58 -3.58
C LEU A 29 -26.34 -9.74 -2.45
N ASN A 30 -25.69 -8.65 -2.83
CA ASN A 30 -25.00 -7.78 -1.87
C ASN A 30 -26.01 -7.14 -0.89
N THR A 31 -27.15 -6.69 -1.37
CA THR A 31 -28.21 -6.14 -0.51
C THR A 31 -28.70 -7.16 0.52
N VAL A 32 -28.98 -8.38 0.08
CA VAL A 32 -29.50 -9.45 0.96
C VAL A 32 -28.43 -9.93 1.94
N VAL A 33 -27.21 -10.20 1.46
CA VAL A 33 -26.13 -10.75 2.30
C VAL A 33 -25.71 -9.73 3.36
N LEU A 34 -25.46 -8.48 2.97
CA LEU A 34 -25.02 -7.45 3.91
C LEU A 34 -26.13 -7.04 4.87
N GLY A 35 -27.38 -7.05 4.41
CA GLY A 35 -28.52 -6.73 5.27
C GLY A 35 -28.85 -7.80 6.31
N ARG A 36 -28.59 -9.08 6.00
CA ARG A 36 -28.89 -10.21 6.89
C ARG A 36 -27.74 -10.62 7.79
N ASN A 37 -26.49 -10.38 7.37
CA ASN A 37 -25.29 -10.89 8.04
C ASN A 37 -24.38 -9.74 8.46
N HIS A 38 -24.63 -9.17 9.62
CA HIS A 38 -23.82 -8.08 10.16
C HIS A 38 -22.35 -8.50 10.30
N GLY A 39 -21.44 -7.69 9.79
CA GLY A 39 -20.00 -7.94 9.82
C GLY A 39 -19.45 -8.71 8.62
N THR A 40 -20.32 -9.20 7.72
CA THR A 40 -19.89 -9.77 6.44
C THR A 40 -19.33 -8.70 5.51
N VAL A 41 -18.32 -9.05 4.73
CA VAL A 41 -17.69 -8.19 3.73
C VAL A 41 -17.76 -8.88 2.38
N MET A 42 -18.32 -8.20 1.39
CA MET A 42 -18.37 -8.65 -0.01
C MET A 42 -17.28 -7.90 -0.79
N ILE A 43 -16.34 -8.62 -1.36
CA ILE A 43 -15.18 -8.05 -2.04
C ILE A 43 -15.23 -8.44 -3.52
N ALA A 44 -15.17 -7.44 -4.40
CA ALA A 44 -15.13 -7.66 -5.84
C ALA A 44 -13.69 -7.76 -6.36
N GLU A 45 -13.42 -8.76 -7.17
CA GLU A 45 -12.33 -8.76 -8.13
C GLU A 45 -12.87 -8.26 -9.46
N GLU A 46 -12.51 -7.03 -9.81
CA GLU A 46 -12.95 -6.37 -11.04
C GLU A 46 -11.76 -5.57 -11.62
N SER A 47 -11.24 -6.03 -12.74
CA SER A 47 -10.02 -5.45 -13.34
C SER A 47 -10.30 -4.30 -14.31
N THR A 48 -11.58 -4.06 -14.64
CA THR A 48 -11.96 -2.99 -15.55
C THR A 48 -12.23 -1.65 -14.83
N ALA A 49 -12.42 -0.59 -15.61
CA ALA A 49 -12.84 0.72 -15.11
C ALA A 49 -14.35 0.81 -14.82
N TRP A 50 -15.03 -0.32 -14.59
CA TRP A 50 -16.45 -0.32 -14.24
C TRP A 50 -16.70 0.57 -13.00
N PRO A 51 -17.60 1.57 -13.10
CA PRO A 51 -17.82 2.53 -12.03
C PRO A 51 -18.73 1.98 -10.93
N MET A 52 -18.60 2.54 -9.72
CA MET A 52 -19.51 2.31 -8.60
C MET A 52 -19.66 0.83 -8.19
N VAL A 53 -18.61 0.02 -8.34
CA VAL A 53 -18.61 -1.37 -7.86
C VAL A 53 -18.90 -1.42 -6.36
N THR A 54 -18.31 -0.48 -5.61
CA THR A 54 -18.54 -0.33 -4.16
C THR A 54 -19.57 0.73 -3.83
N GLY A 55 -20.23 1.28 -4.84
CA GLY A 55 -21.35 2.23 -4.67
C GLY A 55 -22.60 1.55 -4.10
N ASP A 56 -23.49 2.36 -3.55
CA ASP A 56 -24.77 1.94 -3.02
C ASP A 56 -25.65 1.34 -4.14
N ALA A 57 -26.18 0.14 -3.92
CA ALA A 57 -27.04 -0.55 -4.89
C ALA A 57 -28.33 0.22 -5.22
N GLU A 58 -28.83 1.04 -4.29
CA GLU A 58 -30.00 1.93 -4.52
C GLU A 58 -29.66 3.13 -5.41
N LYS A 59 -28.36 3.42 -5.61
CA LYS A 59 -27.83 4.52 -6.43
C LYS A 59 -27.04 4.01 -7.63
N ASP A 60 -27.49 2.93 -8.22
CA ASP A 60 -26.88 2.28 -9.38
C ASP A 60 -25.48 1.66 -9.17
N GLY A 61 -24.99 1.61 -7.93
CA GLY A 61 -23.80 0.84 -7.58
C GLY A 61 -24.08 -0.66 -7.50
N LEU A 62 -23.03 -1.48 -7.42
CA LEU A 62 -23.17 -2.93 -7.27
C LEU A 62 -23.27 -3.40 -5.81
N GLY A 63 -23.05 -2.52 -4.83
CA GLY A 63 -23.20 -2.79 -3.41
C GLY A 63 -22.08 -3.61 -2.77
N PHE A 64 -20.94 -3.81 -3.44
CA PHE A 64 -19.78 -4.47 -2.81
C PHE A 64 -19.22 -3.62 -1.68
N SER A 65 -18.69 -4.27 -0.66
CA SER A 65 -18.00 -3.59 0.44
C SER A 65 -16.66 -3.01 0.02
N LEU A 66 -15.90 -3.77 -0.77
CA LEU A 66 -14.55 -3.45 -1.24
C LEU A 66 -14.35 -3.93 -2.68
N LYS A 67 -13.37 -3.34 -3.36
CA LYS A 67 -12.92 -3.73 -4.71
C LYS A 67 -11.40 -3.90 -4.72
N TRP A 68 -10.89 -4.92 -5.39
CA TRP A 68 -9.46 -5.05 -5.64
C TRP A 68 -8.94 -3.91 -6.53
N ASN A 69 -7.81 -3.33 -6.15
CA ASN A 69 -7.15 -2.29 -6.95
C ASN A 69 -6.08 -2.90 -7.86
N MET A 70 -6.51 -3.43 -8.99
CA MET A 70 -5.62 -4.06 -9.98
C MET A 70 -4.71 -3.03 -10.65
N GLY A 71 -5.18 -1.79 -10.85
CA GLY A 71 -4.37 -0.69 -11.39
C GLY A 71 -3.17 -0.36 -10.50
N TRP A 72 -3.41 -0.19 -9.20
CA TRP A 72 -2.33 0.01 -8.24
C TRP A 72 -1.35 -1.16 -8.23
N MET A 73 -1.85 -2.39 -8.24
CA MET A 73 -1.03 -3.59 -8.22
C MET A 73 -0.08 -3.64 -9.43
N ASN A 74 -0.60 -3.39 -10.63
CA ASN A 74 0.22 -3.38 -11.84
C ASN A 74 1.31 -2.31 -11.78
N ASP A 75 0.95 -1.06 -11.51
CA ASP A 75 1.90 0.06 -11.44
C ASP A 75 2.96 -0.16 -10.36
N PHE A 76 2.52 -0.62 -9.16
CA PHE A 76 3.40 -0.92 -8.05
C PHE A 76 4.42 -2.02 -8.39
N LEU A 77 3.98 -3.14 -8.95
CA LEU A 77 4.87 -4.24 -9.31
C LEU A 77 5.77 -3.89 -10.48
N GLU A 78 5.28 -3.16 -11.48
CA GLU A 78 6.12 -2.68 -12.57
C GLU A 78 7.25 -1.78 -12.05
N TYR A 79 6.96 -0.87 -11.11
CA TYR A 79 7.97 -0.04 -10.47
C TYR A 79 8.97 -0.86 -9.64
N MET A 80 8.48 -1.80 -8.82
CA MET A 80 9.32 -2.57 -7.91
C MET A 80 10.27 -3.54 -8.64
N LYS A 81 9.88 -4.05 -9.81
CA LYS A 81 10.73 -4.90 -10.67
C LYS A 81 11.87 -4.16 -11.34
N LEU A 82 11.78 -2.84 -11.47
CA LEU A 82 12.82 -2.04 -12.13
C LEU A 82 14.12 -2.08 -11.34
N ASP A 83 15.24 -2.17 -12.07
CA ASP A 83 16.52 -1.79 -11.51
C ASP A 83 16.40 -0.39 -10.88
N PRO A 84 16.91 -0.17 -9.66
CA PRO A 84 16.76 1.10 -8.95
C PRO A 84 17.19 2.34 -9.74
N TYR A 85 18.16 2.18 -10.65
CA TYR A 85 18.60 3.27 -11.54
C TYR A 85 17.48 3.80 -12.44
N PHE A 86 16.57 2.94 -12.89
CA PHE A 86 15.47 3.32 -13.78
C PHE A 86 14.23 3.81 -13.05
N ARG A 87 14.15 3.64 -11.72
CA ARG A 87 12.99 4.05 -10.91
C ARG A 87 12.70 5.54 -11.01
N LYS A 88 13.75 6.37 -11.11
CA LYS A 88 13.60 7.82 -11.25
C LYS A 88 12.77 8.25 -12.48
N PHE A 89 12.81 7.48 -13.56
CA PHE A 89 12.04 7.74 -14.77
C PHE A 89 10.61 7.19 -14.74
N ASN A 90 10.28 6.43 -13.70
CA ASN A 90 8.99 5.76 -13.51
C ASN A 90 8.33 6.13 -12.18
N HIS A 91 8.77 7.22 -11.57
CA HIS A 91 8.31 7.67 -10.25
C HIS A 91 6.78 7.84 -10.17
N ASN A 92 6.17 8.28 -11.25
CA ASN A 92 4.73 8.46 -11.37
C ASN A 92 3.92 7.17 -11.19
N LYS A 93 4.47 5.98 -11.47
CA LYS A 93 3.77 4.70 -11.21
C LYS A 93 3.38 4.53 -9.74
N MET A 94 4.18 5.06 -8.83
CA MET A 94 3.91 4.98 -7.39
C MET A 94 2.93 6.07 -6.90
N THR A 95 2.77 7.16 -7.65
CA THR A 95 1.91 8.29 -7.25
C THR A 95 0.59 8.32 -8.00
N PHE A 96 0.50 7.71 -9.18
CA PHE A 96 -0.67 7.77 -10.07
C PHE A 96 -1.94 7.24 -9.42
N SER A 97 -1.85 6.16 -8.63
CA SER A 97 -2.99 5.58 -7.95
C SER A 97 -3.75 6.56 -7.05
N MET A 98 -3.08 7.60 -6.55
CA MET A 98 -3.73 8.63 -5.72
C MET A 98 -4.70 9.51 -6.51
N SER A 99 -4.62 9.54 -7.86
CA SER A 99 -5.57 10.25 -8.70
C SER A 99 -6.99 9.65 -8.67
N TYR A 100 -7.09 8.34 -8.35
CA TYR A 100 -8.35 7.61 -8.29
C TYR A 100 -8.59 6.85 -6.97
N ALA A 101 -7.67 6.97 -6.00
CA ALA A 101 -7.69 6.20 -4.75
C ALA A 101 -9.01 6.26 -3.96
N TYR A 102 -9.84 7.26 -4.23
CA TYR A 102 -11.11 7.51 -3.53
C TYR A 102 -12.34 7.33 -4.41
N SER A 103 -12.17 6.84 -5.64
CA SER A 103 -13.31 6.53 -6.53
C SER A 103 -14.08 5.29 -6.10
N GLU A 104 -13.41 4.37 -5.41
CA GLU A 104 -13.96 3.13 -4.86
C GLU A 104 -13.36 2.86 -3.47
N ARG A 105 -13.91 1.91 -2.73
CA ARG A 105 -13.30 1.40 -1.50
C ARG A 105 -12.33 0.28 -1.83
N TYR A 106 -11.06 0.61 -1.99
CA TYR A 106 -10.07 -0.29 -2.52
C TYR A 106 -9.40 -1.22 -1.49
N VAL A 107 -9.05 -2.43 -1.97
CA VAL A 107 -8.04 -3.31 -1.38
C VAL A 107 -6.81 -3.29 -2.28
N LEU A 108 -5.66 -2.93 -1.74
CA LEU A 108 -4.37 -3.08 -2.40
C LEU A 108 -4.01 -4.56 -2.36
N VAL A 109 -3.89 -5.17 -3.54
CA VAL A 109 -3.79 -6.63 -3.65
C VAL A 109 -2.42 -7.06 -4.17
N LEU A 110 -1.84 -8.04 -3.49
CA LEU A 110 -0.77 -8.88 -4.00
C LEU A 110 -1.28 -10.32 -3.85
N SER A 111 -2.03 -10.77 -4.86
CA SER A 111 -2.78 -12.02 -4.82
C SER A 111 -1.94 -13.22 -5.30
N HIS A 112 -2.58 -14.38 -5.47
CA HIS A 112 -1.95 -15.57 -6.02
C HIS A 112 -1.53 -15.36 -7.49
N ASP A 113 -2.30 -14.58 -8.25
CA ASP A 113 -2.04 -14.35 -9.69
C ASP A 113 -0.68 -13.70 -9.95
N GLU A 114 -0.14 -12.95 -8.98
CA GLU A 114 1.17 -12.31 -9.11
C GLU A 114 2.34 -13.28 -8.85
N VAL A 115 2.09 -14.46 -8.30
CA VAL A 115 3.13 -15.42 -7.87
C VAL A 115 2.97 -16.82 -8.46
N VAL A 116 2.33 -16.92 -9.63
CA VAL A 116 2.11 -18.14 -10.41
C VAL A 116 2.44 -17.91 -11.88
N HIS A 117 2.47 -18.98 -12.68
CA HIS A 117 2.55 -18.95 -14.13
C HIS A 117 3.78 -18.21 -14.69
N LEU A 118 4.96 -18.50 -14.16
CA LEU A 118 6.26 -17.92 -14.55
C LEU A 118 6.39 -16.41 -14.28
N LYS A 119 5.62 -15.91 -13.33
CA LYS A 119 5.70 -14.51 -12.86
C LYS A 119 6.69 -14.29 -11.71
N CYS A 120 7.35 -15.33 -11.23
CA CYS A 120 8.23 -15.39 -10.06
C CYS A 120 7.51 -15.16 -8.72
N SER A 121 8.14 -15.58 -7.62
CA SER A 121 7.67 -15.23 -6.28
C SER A 121 7.81 -13.71 -6.03
N MET A 122 7.18 -13.20 -4.97
CA MET A 122 7.24 -11.77 -4.67
C MET A 122 8.68 -11.32 -4.37
N LEU A 123 9.47 -12.15 -3.67
CA LEU A 123 10.87 -11.86 -3.38
C LEU A 123 11.72 -11.85 -4.67
N GLU A 124 11.49 -12.83 -5.56
CA GLU A 124 12.26 -12.94 -6.81
C GLU A 124 11.94 -11.82 -7.82
N LYS A 125 10.83 -11.13 -7.68
CA LYS A 125 10.54 -9.93 -8.47
C LYS A 125 11.45 -8.75 -8.12
N MET A 126 12.03 -8.74 -6.92
CA MET A 126 12.88 -7.64 -6.48
C MET A 126 14.25 -7.72 -7.16
N PRO A 127 14.79 -6.61 -7.69
CA PRO A 127 16.10 -6.57 -8.31
C PRO A 127 17.23 -6.68 -7.28
N GLY A 128 18.42 -7.04 -7.75
CA GLY A 128 19.64 -7.13 -6.96
C GLY A 128 19.93 -8.53 -6.42
N GLU A 129 20.95 -8.62 -5.59
CA GLU A 129 21.34 -9.83 -4.87
C GLU A 129 20.35 -10.10 -3.71
N LEU A 130 20.37 -11.31 -3.16
CA LEU A 130 19.38 -11.75 -2.17
C LEU A 130 19.22 -10.78 -0.97
N PRO A 131 20.27 -10.21 -0.38
CA PRO A 131 20.11 -9.22 0.68
C PRO A 131 19.37 -7.95 0.24
N ASP A 132 19.61 -7.49 -1.00
CA ASP A 132 18.93 -6.33 -1.56
C ASP A 132 17.46 -6.64 -1.90
N LYS A 133 17.16 -7.85 -2.36
CA LYS A 133 15.78 -8.32 -2.58
C LYS A 133 14.96 -8.23 -1.29
N PHE A 134 15.48 -8.71 -0.16
CA PHE A 134 14.82 -8.60 1.13
C PHE A 134 14.62 -7.15 1.57
N ARG A 135 15.62 -6.28 1.41
CA ARG A 135 15.50 -4.85 1.74
C ARG A 135 14.46 -4.15 0.86
N ASN A 136 14.49 -4.42 -0.45
CA ASN A 136 13.49 -3.92 -1.38
C ASN A 136 12.08 -4.38 -1.01
N LEU A 137 11.91 -5.65 -0.66
CA LEU A 137 10.61 -6.21 -0.32
C LEU A 137 10.06 -5.64 0.99
N LYS A 138 10.93 -5.44 2.02
CA LYS A 138 10.55 -4.73 3.25
C LYS A 138 10.08 -3.31 2.94
N ALA A 139 10.81 -2.56 2.09
CA ALA A 139 10.41 -1.22 1.66
C ALA A 139 9.10 -1.23 0.88
N ALA A 140 8.89 -2.20 -0.02
CA ALA A 140 7.65 -2.38 -0.78
C ALA A 140 6.45 -2.64 0.13
N TYR A 141 6.56 -3.57 1.07
CA TYR A 141 5.47 -3.89 2.00
C TYR A 141 5.16 -2.75 2.96
N SER A 142 6.16 -1.98 3.38
CA SER A 142 5.94 -0.80 4.20
C SER A 142 5.18 0.29 3.44
N PHE A 143 5.50 0.52 2.16
CA PHE A 143 4.78 1.45 1.30
C PHE A 143 3.31 1.02 1.14
N MET A 144 3.08 -0.25 0.78
CA MET A 144 1.73 -0.81 0.68
C MET A 144 0.96 -0.64 2.01
N ASN A 145 1.60 -0.93 3.14
CA ASN A 145 0.98 -0.84 4.47
C ASN A 145 0.54 0.59 4.81
N CYS A 146 1.37 1.58 4.48
CA CYS A 146 1.10 2.99 4.79
C CYS A 146 0.27 3.71 3.73
N HIS A 147 0.16 3.19 2.48
CA HIS A 147 -0.68 3.76 1.42
C HIS A 147 -2.17 3.62 1.76
N PRO A 148 -3.08 4.55 1.32
CA PRO A 148 -4.53 4.36 1.46
C PRO A 148 -5.07 3.08 0.81
N GLY A 149 -6.09 2.49 1.42
CA GLY A 149 -6.72 1.24 0.99
C GLY A 149 -6.47 0.08 1.94
N LYS A 150 -7.31 -0.96 1.91
CA LYS A 150 -7.10 -2.20 2.67
C LYS A 150 -5.96 -3.01 2.04
N LYS A 151 -5.46 -4.01 2.71
CA LYS A 151 -4.25 -4.76 2.32
C LYS A 151 -4.55 -6.24 2.13
N LEU A 152 -3.99 -6.83 1.08
CA LEU A 152 -4.01 -8.26 0.87
C LEU A 152 -2.62 -8.73 0.48
N LEU A 153 -2.03 -9.60 1.29
CA LEU A 153 -0.87 -10.42 0.94
C LEU A 153 -1.34 -11.88 0.82
N PHE A 154 -0.95 -12.53 -0.26
CA PHE A 154 -1.20 -13.95 -0.41
C PHE A 154 -0.20 -14.78 0.41
N MET A 155 -0.63 -15.96 0.87
CA MET A 155 0.16 -16.83 1.74
C MET A 155 1.57 -17.12 1.19
N GLY A 156 2.58 -17.11 2.06
CA GLY A 156 3.99 -17.31 1.72
C GLY A 156 4.74 -16.04 1.34
N GLN A 157 4.04 -14.97 0.99
CA GLN A 157 4.68 -13.69 0.67
C GLN A 157 5.26 -13.02 1.93
N GLU A 158 4.64 -13.24 3.09
CA GLU A 158 5.03 -12.65 4.37
C GLU A 158 6.39 -13.13 4.89
N PHE A 159 6.87 -14.28 4.41
CA PHE A 159 8.21 -14.77 4.74
C PHE A 159 9.12 -14.90 3.50
N GLY A 160 8.68 -14.40 2.34
CA GLY A 160 9.50 -14.34 1.14
C GLY A 160 9.76 -15.70 0.51
N GLN A 161 8.72 -16.53 0.34
CA GLN A 161 8.84 -17.80 -0.38
C GLN A 161 9.58 -17.60 -1.69
N LEU A 162 10.55 -18.47 -2.00
CA LEU A 162 11.41 -18.35 -3.18
C LEU A 162 10.72 -18.87 -4.44
N ARG A 163 10.02 -19.98 -4.31
CA ARG A 163 9.28 -20.58 -5.44
C ARG A 163 7.92 -19.90 -5.62
N GLU A 164 7.42 -19.96 -6.85
CA GLU A 164 6.03 -19.64 -7.12
C GLU A 164 5.09 -20.53 -6.29
N TRP A 165 3.94 -19.99 -5.95
CA TRP A 165 2.89 -20.75 -5.30
C TRP A 165 2.33 -21.84 -6.21
N SER A 166 1.90 -22.95 -5.63
CA SER A 166 1.22 -24.03 -6.31
C SER A 166 0.27 -24.74 -5.35
N GLU A 167 -0.91 -25.11 -5.82
CA GLU A 167 -1.89 -25.89 -5.09
C GLU A 167 -1.46 -27.36 -4.87
N GLU A 168 -0.47 -27.83 -5.63
CA GLU A 168 0.03 -29.21 -5.56
C GLU A 168 0.99 -29.48 -4.40
N ARG A 169 1.39 -28.41 -3.66
CA ARG A 169 2.37 -28.53 -2.59
C ARG A 169 2.13 -27.52 -1.48
N GLU A 170 2.61 -27.85 -0.29
CA GLU A 170 2.65 -26.91 0.83
C GLU A 170 3.64 -25.75 0.62
N LEU A 171 3.49 -24.70 1.42
CA LEU A 171 4.44 -23.60 1.47
C LEU A 171 5.81 -24.07 1.97
N ASP A 172 6.85 -23.35 1.59
CA ASP A 172 8.23 -23.68 1.96
C ASP A 172 8.57 -23.26 3.40
N TRP A 173 7.82 -23.79 4.38
CA TRP A 173 7.95 -23.44 5.80
C TRP A 173 9.36 -23.61 6.35
N PHE A 174 10.18 -24.48 5.75
CA PHE A 174 11.58 -24.70 6.13
C PHE A 174 12.43 -23.43 5.96
N LEU A 175 12.05 -22.49 5.10
CA LEU A 175 12.73 -21.21 4.93
C LEU A 175 12.74 -20.36 6.21
N LEU A 176 11.77 -20.57 7.12
CA LEU A 176 11.76 -19.89 8.42
C LEU A 176 12.89 -20.30 9.36
N ASN A 177 13.67 -21.34 9.02
CA ASN A 177 14.89 -21.68 9.71
C ASN A 177 16.08 -20.80 9.27
N GLU A 178 15.92 -20.03 8.19
CA GLU A 178 16.90 -19.08 7.67
C GLU A 178 16.56 -17.67 8.15
N GLU A 179 17.56 -16.98 8.72
CA GLU A 179 17.36 -15.68 9.37
C GLU A 179 16.69 -14.61 8.47
N PRO A 180 17.06 -14.43 7.17
CA PRO A 180 16.43 -13.39 6.35
C PRO A 180 14.92 -13.57 6.15
N HIS A 181 14.45 -14.82 6.04
CA HIS A 181 13.03 -15.14 5.88
C HIS A 181 12.25 -14.91 7.19
N LYS A 182 12.86 -15.28 8.31
CA LYS A 182 12.27 -15.05 9.63
C LYS A 182 12.22 -13.56 9.96
N GLU A 183 13.28 -12.81 9.64
CA GLU A 183 13.29 -11.35 9.79
C GLU A 183 12.21 -10.67 8.94
N LEU A 184 11.99 -11.12 7.70
CA LEU A 184 10.92 -10.59 6.87
C LEU A 184 9.55 -10.88 7.48
N GLN A 185 9.30 -12.09 7.99
CA GLN A 185 8.05 -12.43 8.65
C GLN A 185 7.81 -11.56 9.89
N ASN A 186 8.85 -11.37 10.71
CA ASN A 186 8.75 -10.48 11.87
C ASN A 186 8.46 -9.03 11.44
N TYR A 187 9.10 -8.56 10.36
CA TYR A 187 8.86 -7.23 9.82
C TYR A 187 7.41 -7.05 9.36
N VAL A 188 6.83 -8.04 8.66
CA VAL A 188 5.41 -8.02 8.27
C VAL A 188 4.50 -8.03 9.50
N HIS A 189 4.82 -8.84 10.52
CA HIS A 189 4.10 -8.82 11.80
C HIS A 189 4.11 -7.42 12.44
N ASP A 190 5.26 -6.74 12.42
CA ASP A 190 5.42 -5.40 12.96
C ASP A 190 4.58 -4.37 12.16
N LEU A 191 4.59 -4.46 10.84
CA LEU A 191 3.73 -3.64 9.97
C LEU A 191 2.24 -3.83 10.31
N LEU A 192 1.79 -5.06 10.50
CA LEU A 192 0.41 -5.35 10.90
C LEU A 192 0.09 -4.84 12.31
N THR A 193 1.07 -4.86 13.20
CA THR A 193 0.93 -4.33 14.56
C THR A 193 0.73 -2.83 14.55
N ILE A 194 1.54 -2.07 13.79
CA ILE A 194 1.33 -0.62 13.67
C ILE A 194 0.03 -0.30 12.92
N TYR A 195 -0.33 -1.09 11.90
CA TYR A 195 -1.59 -0.91 11.18
C TYR A 195 -2.79 -0.97 12.11
N LYS A 196 -2.87 -1.97 12.97
CA LYS A 196 -3.94 -2.11 13.96
C LYS A 196 -3.91 -1.02 15.04
N LYS A 197 -2.71 -0.59 15.44
CA LYS A 197 -2.53 0.38 16.53
C LYS A 197 -2.88 1.82 16.13
N TYR A 198 -2.64 2.21 14.86
CA TYR A 198 -2.77 3.60 14.43
C TYR A 198 -3.95 3.79 13.46
N PRO A 199 -5.08 4.34 13.92
CA PRO A 199 -6.25 4.60 13.06
C PRO A 199 -5.95 5.45 11.83
N ALA A 200 -4.86 6.25 11.85
CA ALA A 200 -4.40 6.99 10.68
C ALA A 200 -4.13 6.10 9.46
N LEU A 201 -3.78 4.82 9.66
CA LEU A 201 -3.43 3.89 8.59
C LEU A 201 -4.64 3.20 7.94
N TYR A 202 -5.82 3.22 8.58
CA TYR A 202 -6.99 2.49 8.07
C TYR A 202 -8.32 3.25 8.12
N ALA A 203 -8.50 4.18 9.07
CA ALA A 203 -9.80 4.81 9.28
C ALA A 203 -10.12 5.90 8.23
N GLY A 204 -9.09 6.46 7.58
CA GLY A 204 -9.21 7.48 6.54
C GLY A 204 -8.98 6.96 5.12
N ASP A 205 -9.04 5.64 4.89
CA ASP A 205 -8.70 5.04 3.58
C ASP A 205 -9.61 5.51 2.44
N ASN A 206 -10.85 5.86 2.74
CA ASN A 206 -11.85 6.27 1.75
C ASN A 206 -12.11 7.79 1.77
N ASN A 207 -11.24 8.57 2.42
CA ASN A 207 -11.39 10.01 2.54
C ASN A 207 -10.09 10.73 2.09
N PRO A 208 -10.15 11.62 1.08
CA PRO A 208 -9.00 12.41 0.64
C PRO A 208 -8.31 13.18 1.77
N GLU A 209 -9.06 13.61 2.79
CA GLU A 209 -8.48 14.30 3.96
C GLU A 209 -7.56 13.39 4.80
N GLY A 210 -7.67 12.06 4.66
CA GLY A 210 -6.85 11.07 5.36
C GLY A 210 -5.41 10.96 4.87
N PHE A 211 -5.06 11.60 3.75
CA PHE A 211 -3.76 11.52 3.11
C PHE A 211 -3.23 12.89 2.69
N GLU A 212 -1.92 13.05 2.74
CA GLU A 212 -1.26 14.25 2.24
C GLU A 212 0.18 13.93 1.82
N TRP A 213 0.52 14.15 0.56
CA TRP A 213 1.92 14.12 0.15
C TRP A 213 2.74 15.18 0.89
N ILE A 214 3.90 14.79 1.36
CA ILE A 214 4.96 15.73 1.76
C ILE A 214 5.76 16.09 0.52
N ASN A 215 6.27 15.07 -0.16
CA ASN A 215 6.93 15.22 -1.45
C ASN A 215 6.56 14.04 -2.35
N ALA A 216 5.84 14.34 -3.44
CA ALA A 216 5.44 13.39 -4.46
C ALA A 216 6.42 13.38 -5.66
N ASP A 217 7.34 14.34 -5.73
CA ASP A 217 8.11 14.65 -6.93
C ASP A 217 9.63 14.40 -6.78
N ASP A 218 10.05 13.68 -5.72
CA ASP A 218 11.45 13.34 -5.47
C ASP A 218 11.93 12.15 -6.35
N GLY A 219 11.63 12.23 -7.63
CA GLY A 219 11.93 11.18 -8.61
C GLY A 219 13.42 10.90 -8.75
N ASP A 220 14.25 11.93 -8.77
CA ASP A 220 15.71 11.77 -8.92
C ASP A 220 16.35 10.92 -7.84
N ARG A 221 15.79 10.94 -6.63
CA ARG A 221 16.23 10.12 -5.49
C ARG A 221 15.37 8.88 -5.27
N SER A 222 14.24 8.75 -5.99
CA SER A 222 13.22 7.71 -5.79
C SER A 222 12.79 7.57 -4.33
N ILE A 223 12.56 8.72 -3.69
CA ILE A 223 12.09 8.83 -2.31
C ILE A 223 10.64 9.29 -2.31
N PHE A 224 9.82 8.71 -1.45
CA PHE A 224 8.44 9.10 -1.24
C PHE A 224 8.22 9.46 0.21
N SER A 225 7.52 10.56 0.45
CA SER A 225 7.12 10.96 1.80
C SER A 225 5.71 11.51 1.83
N PHE A 226 4.93 11.07 2.81
CA PHE A 226 3.54 11.48 2.98
C PHE A 226 3.08 11.38 4.44
N VAL A 227 1.95 11.99 4.72
CA VAL A 227 1.26 11.90 6.01
C VAL A 227 -0.05 11.15 5.87
N ARG A 228 -0.29 10.18 6.75
CA ARG A 228 -1.60 9.61 7.01
C ARG A 228 -2.21 10.32 8.20
N LYS A 229 -3.41 10.84 8.01
CA LYS A 229 -4.12 11.63 9.01
C LYS A 229 -5.19 10.80 9.69
N SER A 230 -5.16 10.80 11.02
CA SER A 230 -6.22 10.19 11.82
C SER A 230 -7.48 11.06 11.82
N PRO A 231 -8.69 10.48 11.78
CA PRO A 231 -9.94 11.24 11.93
C PRO A 231 -9.99 12.10 13.20
N THR A 232 -9.34 11.65 14.26
CA THR A 232 -9.24 12.41 15.52
C THR A 232 -8.15 13.48 15.50
N LYS A 233 -7.40 13.62 14.41
CA LYS A 233 -6.22 14.50 14.26
C LYS A 233 -5.08 14.20 15.24
N ARG A 234 -5.16 13.08 15.96
CA ARG A 234 -4.14 12.57 16.87
C ARG A 234 -3.43 11.40 16.23
N ASN A 235 -2.16 11.19 16.61
CA ASN A 235 -1.36 10.06 16.13
C ASN A 235 -1.32 9.93 14.60
N ASN A 236 -1.17 11.07 13.92
CA ASN A 236 -0.88 11.04 12.48
C ASN A 236 0.45 10.34 12.24
N ILE A 237 0.53 9.63 11.13
CA ILE A 237 1.75 8.94 10.70
C ILE A 237 2.43 9.76 9.61
N LEU A 238 3.71 10.06 9.77
CA LEU A 238 4.59 10.51 8.70
C LEU A 238 5.37 9.28 8.23
N TYR A 239 5.31 9.02 6.94
CA TYR A 239 5.99 7.92 6.27
C TYR A 239 7.03 8.45 5.30
N ILE A 240 8.21 7.80 5.27
CA ILE A 240 9.30 8.08 4.33
C ILE A 240 9.86 6.75 3.87
N VAL A 241 10.16 6.63 2.56
CA VAL A 241 10.83 5.46 1.99
C VAL A 241 11.82 5.87 0.92
N ASN A 242 12.98 5.20 0.92
CA ASN A 242 14.02 5.30 -0.09
C ASN A 242 14.05 4.00 -0.91
N PHE A 243 13.69 4.07 -2.18
CA PHE A 243 13.70 2.91 -3.07
C PHE A 243 15.02 2.75 -3.85
N THR A 244 16.13 3.25 -3.32
CA THR A 244 17.46 3.12 -3.95
C THR A 244 18.50 2.49 -3.02
N PRO A 245 19.55 1.86 -3.57
CA PRO A 245 20.66 1.32 -2.78
C PRO A 245 21.66 2.41 -2.33
N VAL A 246 21.20 3.64 -2.14
CA VAL A 246 22.05 4.78 -1.80
C VAL A 246 21.63 5.37 -0.47
N ASP A 247 22.58 5.42 0.48
CA ASP A 247 22.38 6.07 1.77
C ASP A 247 22.19 7.59 1.60
N ARG A 248 21.32 8.15 2.40
CA ARG A 248 21.03 9.59 2.47
C ARG A 248 21.22 10.08 3.90
N PRO A 249 22.47 10.26 4.36
CA PRO A 249 22.75 10.53 5.78
C PRO A 249 22.12 11.82 6.30
N ASP A 250 21.93 12.81 5.42
CA ASP A 250 21.37 14.12 5.78
C ASP A 250 20.03 14.38 5.07
N TYR A 251 19.22 13.32 4.82
CA TYR A 251 17.91 13.51 4.20
C TYR A 251 17.05 14.41 5.08
N ARG A 252 16.54 15.48 4.48
CA ARG A 252 15.65 16.42 5.17
C ARG A 252 14.23 16.26 4.67
N VAL A 253 13.28 16.20 5.59
CA VAL A 253 11.85 16.08 5.30
C VAL A 253 11.10 17.28 5.85
N GLY A 254 10.25 17.88 4.99
CA GLY A 254 9.33 18.94 5.40
C GLY A 254 8.19 18.39 6.25
N VAL A 255 7.77 19.14 7.27
CA VAL A 255 6.70 18.71 8.16
C VAL A 255 5.70 19.82 8.44
N PRO A 256 4.41 19.50 8.65
CA PRO A 256 3.37 20.52 8.76
C PRO A 256 3.43 21.37 10.03
N LYS A 257 4.17 20.95 11.05
CA LYS A 257 4.23 21.66 12.34
C LYS A 257 5.60 21.56 13.01
N LYS A 258 6.00 22.63 13.72
CA LYS A 258 7.17 22.65 14.61
C LYS A 258 6.89 21.83 15.87
N LYS A 259 7.08 20.51 15.77
CA LYS A 259 6.81 19.53 16.82
C LYS A 259 7.95 18.51 16.91
N GLN A 260 7.83 17.60 17.87
CA GLN A 260 8.67 16.42 17.95
C GLN A 260 8.00 15.26 17.19
N TYR A 261 8.81 14.53 16.44
CA TYR A 261 8.41 13.35 15.66
C TYR A 261 9.15 12.15 16.23
N LYS A 262 8.41 11.12 16.62
CA LYS A 262 8.94 9.88 17.20
C LYS A 262 8.99 8.83 16.12
N LEU A 263 10.20 8.38 15.77
CA LEU A 263 10.38 7.20 14.93
C LEU A 263 9.91 5.98 15.71
N ILE A 264 8.94 5.27 15.16
CA ILE A 264 8.33 4.09 15.80
C ILE A 264 8.71 2.78 15.11
N MET A 265 9.07 2.86 13.83
CA MET A 265 9.50 1.73 13.01
C MET A 265 10.44 2.21 11.92
N ASP A 266 11.45 1.40 11.59
CA ASP A 266 12.37 1.59 10.47
C ASP A 266 12.46 0.31 9.62
N GLU A 267 13.46 0.19 8.73
CA GLU A 267 13.70 -0.97 7.88
C GLU A 267 14.06 -2.26 8.66
N ASN A 268 14.35 -2.13 9.95
CA ASN A 268 14.67 -3.27 10.82
C ASN A 268 13.45 -3.74 11.63
N GLY A 269 12.33 -2.98 11.61
CA GLY A 269 11.11 -3.31 12.33
C GLY A 269 10.74 -2.28 13.40
N LEU A 270 9.90 -2.68 14.35
CA LEU A 270 9.47 -1.84 15.47
C LEU A 270 10.64 -1.49 16.39
N LEU A 271 10.73 -0.22 16.78
CA LEU A 271 11.73 0.22 17.75
C LEU A 271 11.21 -0.02 19.17
N GLU A 272 11.99 -0.73 20.00
CA GLU A 272 11.73 -0.87 21.43
C GLU A 272 11.68 0.49 22.13
N GLN A 273 12.61 1.37 21.76
CA GLN A 273 12.67 2.74 22.24
C GLN A 273 12.59 3.74 21.07
N PRO A 274 11.43 4.41 20.89
CA PRO A 274 11.26 5.39 19.84
C PRO A 274 12.26 6.54 19.92
N LYS A 275 12.99 6.78 18.83
CA LYS A 275 13.90 7.92 18.69
C LYS A 275 13.11 9.20 18.37
N THR A 276 13.48 10.31 18.95
CA THR A 276 12.78 11.57 18.77
C THR A 276 13.58 12.55 17.92
N PHE A 277 12.93 13.12 16.91
CA PHE A 277 13.45 14.15 16.02
C PHE A 277 12.68 15.44 16.22
N LYS A 278 13.39 16.56 16.41
CA LYS A 278 12.77 17.87 16.63
C LYS A 278 12.76 18.67 15.33
N ALA A 279 11.58 19.08 14.90
CA ALA A 279 11.46 19.96 13.74
C ALA A 279 11.98 21.37 14.09
N VAL A 280 12.76 21.93 13.17
CA VAL A 280 13.31 23.28 13.22
C VAL A 280 12.66 24.17 12.16
N LYS A 281 12.76 25.48 12.31
CA LYS A 281 12.32 26.44 11.29
C LYS A 281 13.35 26.49 10.18
N GLN A 282 13.21 25.56 9.26
CA GLN A 282 14.01 25.47 8.02
C GLN A 282 13.09 24.93 6.95
N GLU A 283 12.91 25.69 5.88
CA GLU A 283 12.05 25.32 4.77
C GLU A 283 12.55 24.06 4.04
N CYS A 284 11.63 23.13 3.77
CA CYS A 284 11.84 21.93 2.98
C CYS A 284 10.49 21.43 2.47
N ASP A 285 10.44 20.87 1.26
CA ASP A 285 9.22 20.29 0.67
C ASP A 285 8.01 21.25 0.74
N ASN A 286 8.22 22.55 0.44
CA ASN A 286 7.23 23.62 0.54
C ASN A 286 6.59 23.76 1.94
N ARG A 287 7.33 23.42 3.00
CA ARG A 287 6.89 23.54 4.40
C ARG A 287 7.89 24.35 5.19
N GLU A 288 7.39 25.20 6.09
CA GLU A 288 8.18 26.09 6.95
C GLU A 288 9.09 25.32 7.93
N PHE A 289 8.70 24.11 8.31
CA PHE A 289 9.40 23.29 9.30
C PHE A 289 9.90 22.00 8.69
N SER A 290 11.05 21.52 9.15
CA SER A 290 11.67 20.28 8.72
C SER A 290 12.56 19.70 9.80
N PHE A 291 12.97 18.42 9.62
CA PHE A 291 14.04 17.80 10.38
C PHE A 291 14.90 16.93 9.47
N ALA A 292 16.16 16.71 9.87
CA ALA A 292 17.05 15.78 9.19
C ALA A 292 16.89 14.37 9.77
N TYR A 293 16.96 13.36 8.90
CA TYR A 293 16.94 11.94 9.23
C TYR A 293 17.96 11.19 8.38
N PRO A 294 18.82 10.35 8.97
CA PRO A 294 19.73 9.51 8.20
C PRO A 294 18.93 8.35 7.58
N LEU A 295 18.53 8.53 6.33
CA LEU A 295 17.71 7.57 5.58
C LEU A 295 18.63 6.60 4.83
N PRO A 296 18.70 5.31 5.24
CA PRO A 296 19.60 4.36 4.62
C PRO A 296 19.15 3.89 3.23
N ALA A 297 19.99 3.12 2.57
CA ALA A 297 19.66 2.39 1.35
C ALA A 297 18.46 1.48 1.59
N TYR A 298 17.43 1.56 0.73
CA TYR A 298 16.14 0.88 0.91
C TYR A 298 15.48 1.16 2.26
N GLY A 299 15.85 2.29 2.88
CA GLY A 299 15.41 2.68 4.21
C GLY A 299 13.94 3.06 4.27
N VAL A 300 13.35 2.74 5.40
CA VAL A 300 11.97 3.07 5.77
C VAL A 300 11.98 3.86 7.06
N ALA A 301 11.12 4.84 7.18
CA ALA A 301 10.94 5.56 8.44
C ALA A 301 9.46 5.89 8.68
N ILE A 302 8.94 5.39 9.77
CA ILE A 302 7.55 5.61 10.19
C ILE A 302 7.56 6.38 11.50
N PHE A 303 7.04 7.61 11.45
CA PHE A 303 6.99 8.48 12.61
C PHE A 303 5.55 8.72 13.05
N THR A 304 5.38 8.86 14.36
CA THR A 304 4.19 9.47 14.94
C THR A 304 4.52 10.85 15.50
N ARG A 305 3.56 11.77 15.41
CA ARG A 305 3.75 13.09 16.02
C ARG A 305 3.60 12.99 17.53
N SER A 306 4.60 13.45 18.28
CA SER A 306 4.49 13.56 19.74
C SER A 306 3.41 14.58 20.11
N GLU A 307 2.43 14.14 20.87
CA GLU A 307 1.51 15.04 21.56
C GLU A 307 2.15 15.45 22.88
N GLU A 308 2.49 16.73 23.04
CA GLU A 308 2.75 17.26 24.35
C GLU A 308 1.45 17.13 25.15
N ARG A 309 1.43 16.30 26.19
CA ARG A 309 0.41 16.41 27.22
C ARG A 309 0.50 17.84 27.73
N ARG A 310 -0.51 18.66 27.49
CA ARG A 310 -0.73 19.83 28.34
C ARG A 310 -0.98 19.24 29.72
N VAL A 311 0.02 19.33 30.57
CA VAL A 311 -0.17 19.22 32.04
C VAL A 311 -1.00 20.44 32.38
N GLY A 312 -2.30 20.23 32.58
CA GLY A 312 -3.20 21.22 33.14
C GLY A 312 -3.03 21.21 34.64
#